data_1d3c10e433d8b7a9dd4416d7166af1d6
#
_entry.id   1d3c10e433d8b7a9dd4416d7166af1d6
#
_cell.length_a   1.000
_cell.length_b   1.000
_cell.length_c   1.000
_cell.angle_alpha   90.00
_cell.angle_beta   90.00
_cell.angle_gamma   90.00
#
_symmetry.space_group_name_H-M   'P 1'
#
loop_
_entity.id
_entity.type
_entity.pdbx_description
1 polymer ?
#
loop_
_entity_poly.entity_id
_entity_poly.type
_entity_poly.pdbx_seq_one_letter_code
_entity_poly.pdbx_strand_id
1 'polypeptide(L)'
;SIDDNDFWECYESRKVVLQQMGNPSSELTSYCKVVFSKGVNTICYLTDNTQKEQETIFAFLDKYGLKLARNKLMDILSKVYPALYQYLLPYRFGNALLDQYFQDYKYQKVINKILPEFVSQVEDQAEKREYNYILAPRTSVIESLNRKDAQLYFMDAMGVEYLGYILSVCRDLNLIASIKVCVSELPSITSRNKEFLELFADARY
;
A
#
# COMPACT_ATOMS: atom_id res chain seq x y z
N SER A 1 25.80 -10.33 -5.03
CA SER A 1 25.13 -9.15 -5.60
C SER A 1 23.63 -9.35 -5.67
N ILE A 2 22.82 -8.27 -5.67
CA ILE A 2 21.35 -8.34 -5.87
C ILE A 2 21.01 -9.00 -7.22
N ASP A 3 21.90 -8.88 -8.18
CA ASP A 3 21.76 -9.43 -9.53
C ASP A 3 22.23 -10.89 -9.64
N ASP A 4 22.60 -11.49 -8.51
CA ASP A 4 23.10 -12.86 -8.41
C ASP A 4 21.97 -13.79 -7.96
N ASN A 5 21.66 -14.83 -8.75
CA ASN A 5 20.64 -15.80 -8.40
C ASN A 5 20.95 -16.53 -7.08
N ASP A 6 22.22 -16.87 -6.85
CA ASP A 6 22.65 -17.53 -5.63
C ASP A 6 22.36 -16.70 -4.37
N PHE A 7 22.40 -15.36 -4.49
CA PHE A 7 22.01 -14.48 -3.39
C PHE A 7 20.55 -14.71 -2.97
N TRP A 8 19.63 -14.81 -3.92
CA TRP A 8 18.21 -15.00 -3.62
C TRP A 8 17.87 -16.41 -3.14
N GLU A 9 18.59 -17.42 -3.57
CA GLU A 9 18.48 -18.79 -3.03
C GLU A 9 18.87 -18.81 -1.55
N CYS A 10 19.99 -18.19 -1.20
CA CYS A 10 20.44 -18.06 0.20
C CYS A 10 19.52 -17.12 1.02
N TYR A 11 18.83 -16.17 0.37
CA TYR A 11 17.95 -15.22 1.03
C TYR A 11 16.78 -15.91 1.74
N GLU A 12 16.11 -16.86 1.10
CA GLU A 12 15.00 -17.59 1.71
C GLU A 12 15.45 -18.40 2.93
N SER A 13 16.59 -19.07 2.83
CA SER A 13 17.18 -19.81 3.97
C SER A 13 17.49 -18.87 5.14
N ARG A 14 18.04 -17.69 4.87
CA ARG A 14 18.31 -16.66 5.86
C ARG A 14 17.01 -16.14 6.49
N LYS A 15 15.96 -15.97 5.70
CA LYS A 15 14.65 -15.54 6.16
C LYS A 15 14.09 -16.46 7.25
N VAL A 16 14.22 -17.79 7.05
CA VAL A 16 13.82 -18.80 8.04
C VAL A 16 14.62 -18.66 9.34
N VAL A 17 15.94 -18.48 9.25
CA VAL A 17 16.81 -18.28 10.44
C VAL A 17 16.39 -17.03 11.21
N LEU A 18 16.14 -15.91 10.53
CA LEU A 18 15.72 -14.66 11.17
C LEU A 18 14.35 -14.78 11.86
N GLN A 19 13.43 -15.55 11.31
CA GLN A 19 12.15 -15.86 11.96
C GLN A 19 12.33 -16.59 13.29
N GLN A 20 13.32 -17.51 13.37
CA GLN A 20 13.60 -18.28 14.56
C GLN A 20 14.30 -17.46 15.66
N MET A 21 14.98 -16.38 15.31
CA MET A 21 15.70 -15.52 16.29
C MET A 21 14.75 -14.73 17.20
N GLY A 22 13.46 -14.64 16.86
CA GLY A 22 12.47 -13.90 17.66
C GLY A 22 12.61 -12.38 17.57
N ASN A 23 11.72 -11.67 18.24
CA ASN A 23 11.57 -10.21 18.17
C ASN A 23 12.03 -9.54 19.48
N PRO A 24 12.66 -8.39 19.46
CA PRO A 24 13.93 -8.03 18.83
C PRO A 24 15.11 -8.34 19.76
N SER A 25 16.01 -9.18 19.34
CA SER A 25 17.28 -9.33 20.04
C SER A 25 18.15 -8.07 19.83
N SER A 26 19.09 -7.83 20.76
CA SER A 26 20.09 -6.77 20.63
C SER A 26 20.96 -6.99 19.38
N GLU A 27 21.17 -8.24 19.00
CA GLU A 27 21.91 -8.69 17.83
C GLU A 27 21.20 -8.26 16.53
N LEU A 28 19.87 -8.48 16.44
CA LEU A 28 19.09 -8.03 15.29
C LEU A 28 19.13 -6.50 15.14
N THR A 29 19.01 -5.78 16.25
CA THR A 29 19.10 -4.31 16.24
C THR A 29 20.49 -3.85 15.75
N SER A 30 21.54 -4.50 16.20
CA SER A 30 22.91 -4.22 15.78
C SER A 30 23.12 -4.57 14.29
N TYR A 31 22.60 -5.69 13.84
CA TYR A 31 22.61 -6.10 12.43
C TYR A 31 21.92 -5.04 11.55
N CYS A 32 20.72 -4.62 11.89
CA CYS A 32 19.98 -3.59 11.14
C CYS A 32 20.76 -2.26 11.04
N LYS A 33 21.41 -1.84 12.13
CA LYS A 33 22.26 -0.64 12.14
C LYS A 33 23.46 -0.77 11.19
N VAL A 34 24.14 -1.92 11.20
CA VAL A 34 25.27 -2.19 10.31
C VAL A 34 24.82 -2.19 8.86
N VAL A 35 23.72 -2.89 8.55
CA VAL A 35 23.16 -2.93 7.19
C VAL A 35 22.80 -1.52 6.73
N PHE A 36 22.10 -0.73 7.55
CA PHE A 36 21.73 0.64 7.22
C PHE A 36 22.95 1.54 6.95
N SER A 37 24.04 1.37 7.69
CA SER A 37 25.27 2.17 7.54
C SER A 37 26.01 1.93 6.22
N LYS A 38 25.85 0.75 5.59
CA LYS A 38 26.54 0.37 4.37
C LYS A 38 25.94 0.98 3.08
N GLY A 39 24.78 1.62 3.16
CA GLY A 39 24.21 2.39 2.05
C GLY A 39 23.10 1.67 1.28
N VAL A 40 22.69 2.28 0.16
CA VAL A 40 21.44 1.96 -0.54
C VAL A 40 21.35 0.51 -1.06
N ASN A 41 22.46 -0.07 -1.46
CA ASN A 41 22.46 -1.42 -2.05
C ASN A 41 22.30 -2.55 -1.02
N THR A 42 22.28 -2.21 0.27
CA THR A 42 22.19 -3.23 1.33
C THR A 42 20.79 -3.47 1.87
N ILE A 43 19.77 -2.78 1.33
CA ILE A 43 18.36 -3.04 1.68
C ILE A 43 18.00 -4.53 1.44
N CYS A 44 18.59 -5.15 0.44
CA CYS A 44 18.40 -6.57 0.12
C CYS A 44 18.89 -7.55 1.21
N TYR A 45 19.63 -7.07 2.20
CA TYR A 45 20.03 -7.87 3.35
C TYR A 45 18.99 -7.89 4.48
N LEU A 46 17.89 -7.14 4.35
CA LEU A 46 16.77 -7.11 5.28
C LEU A 46 15.62 -8.00 4.79
N THR A 47 14.73 -8.36 5.71
CA THR A 47 13.48 -9.08 5.43
C THR A 47 12.30 -8.34 6.06
N ASP A 48 11.07 -8.77 5.74
CA ASP A 48 9.85 -8.26 6.37
C ASP A 48 9.41 -9.07 7.61
N ASN A 49 10.26 -10.00 8.09
CA ASN A 49 9.87 -10.94 9.14
C ASN A 49 9.79 -10.31 10.53
N THR A 50 10.55 -9.26 10.79
CA THR A 50 10.59 -8.62 12.10
C THR A 50 10.23 -7.14 11.98
N GLN A 51 9.59 -6.61 13.01
CA GLN A 51 9.26 -5.19 13.07
C GLN A 51 10.52 -4.31 12.90
N LYS A 52 11.66 -4.73 13.50
CA LYS A 52 12.90 -3.96 13.42
C LYS A 52 13.47 -3.88 12.01
N GLU A 53 13.38 -4.95 11.24
CA GLU A 53 13.78 -4.94 9.84
C GLU A 53 12.82 -4.08 8.99
N GLN A 54 11.50 -4.19 9.20
CA GLN A 54 10.51 -3.35 8.53
C GLN A 54 10.76 -1.86 8.79
N GLU A 55 10.97 -1.45 10.04
CA GLU A 55 11.35 -0.07 10.40
C GLU A 55 12.62 0.38 9.69
N THR A 56 13.60 -0.52 9.57
CA THR A 56 14.87 -0.22 8.91
C THR A 56 14.68 -0.08 7.40
N ILE A 57 13.82 -0.92 6.78
CA ILE A 57 13.44 -0.79 5.37
C ILE A 57 12.78 0.58 5.12
N PHE A 58 11.84 1.01 5.97
CA PHE A 58 11.23 2.33 5.82
C PHE A 58 12.26 3.47 5.98
N ALA A 59 13.21 3.34 6.89
CA ALA A 59 14.32 4.30 7.00
C ALA A 59 15.20 4.35 5.73
N PHE A 60 15.44 3.21 5.06
CA PHE A 60 16.09 3.18 3.75
C PHE A 60 15.27 3.89 2.68
N LEU A 61 13.96 3.66 2.64
CA LEU A 61 13.06 4.26 1.66
C LEU A 61 13.02 5.78 1.84
N ASP A 62 12.93 6.27 3.08
CA ASP A 62 13.00 7.70 3.39
C ASP A 62 14.32 8.34 2.93
N LYS A 63 15.46 7.69 3.20
CA LYS A 63 16.78 8.25 2.91
C LYS A 63 17.19 8.10 1.44
N TYR A 64 16.83 7.01 0.80
CA TYR A 64 17.36 6.61 -0.49
C TYR A 64 16.31 6.38 -1.58
N GLY A 65 15.02 6.41 -1.27
CA GLY A 65 13.95 6.06 -2.21
C GLY A 65 14.02 6.85 -3.53
N LEU A 66 14.32 8.15 -3.48
CA LEU A 66 14.49 8.98 -4.67
C LEU A 66 15.77 8.70 -5.48
N LYS A 67 16.74 7.98 -4.91
CA LYS A 67 18.00 7.64 -5.59
C LYS A 67 17.91 6.35 -6.40
N LEU A 68 16.87 5.57 -6.19
CA LEU A 68 16.59 4.33 -6.92
C LEU A 68 15.56 4.59 -8.02
N ALA A 69 15.79 4.04 -9.19
CA ALA A 69 14.75 3.98 -10.21
C ALA A 69 13.55 3.19 -9.68
N ARG A 70 12.33 3.67 -9.95
CA ARG A 70 11.09 3.12 -9.39
C ARG A 70 10.90 1.63 -9.68
N ASN A 71 11.21 1.18 -10.91
CA ASN A 71 11.17 -0.22 -11.28
C ASN A 71 12.14 -1.07 -10.46
N LYS A 72 13.39 -0.61 -10.28
CA LYS A 72 14.39 -1.30 -9.46
C LYS A 72 13.97 -1.38 -8.00
N LEU A 73 13.36 -0.32 -7.46
CA LEU A 73 12.79 -0.35 -6.12
C LEU A 73 11.68 -1.39 -6.00
N MET A 74 10.78 -1.46 -6.97
CA MET A 74 9.70 -2.44 -7.00
C MET A 74 10.23 -3.88 -7.07
N ASP A 75 11.25 -4.14 -7.87
CA ASP A 75 11.89 -5.47 -7.97
C ASP A 75 12.50 -5.90 -6.63
N ILE A 76 13.16 -4.99 -5.93
CA ILE A 76 13.71 -5.25 -4.60
C ILE A 76 12.57 -5.53 -3.60
N LEU A 77 11.56 -4.66 -3.55
CA LEU A 77 10.47 -4.79 -2.59
C LEU A 77 9.64 -6.07 -2.82
N SER A 78 9.50 -6.53 -4.05
CA SER A 78 8.80 -7.79 -4.34
C SER A 78 9.40 -9.00 -3.62
N LYS A 79 10.68 -8.93 -3.26
CA LYS A 79 11.42 -9.98 -2.56
C LYS A 79 11.62 -9.67 -1.08
N VAL A 80 12.00 -8.42 -0.76
CA VAL A 80 12.38 -8.00 0.60
C VAL A 80 11.16 -7.70 1.46
N TYR A 81 10.11 -7.11 0.87
CA TYR A 81 8.87 -6.76 1.58
C TYR A 81 7.64 -6.92 0.65
N PRO A 82 7.20 -8.17 0.41
CA PRO A 82 6.12 -8.46 -0.53
C PRO A 82 4.82 -7.70 -0.26
N ALA A 83 4.41 -7.54 0.99
CA ALA A 83 3.20 -6.80 1.34
C ALA A 83 3.30 -5.32 0.94
N LEU A 84 4.47 -4.70 1.11
CA LEU A 84 4.70 -3.31 0.69
C LEU A 84 4.75 -3.19 -0.84
N TYR A 85 5.33 -4.17 -1.52
CA TYR A 85 5.26 -4.28 -2.97
C TYR A 85 3.81 -4.36 -3.47
N GLN A 86 3.00 -5.24 -2.88
CA GLN A 86 1.58 -5.39 -3.22
C GLN A 86 0.79 -4.10 -2.97
N TYR A 87 1.07 -3.37 -1.88
CA TYR A 87 0.49 -2.06 -1.62
C TYR A 87 0.82 -1.05 -2.75
N LEU A 88 2.05 -1.07 -3.26
CA LEU A 88 2.48 -0.17 -4.34
C LEU A 88 1.93 -0.56 -5.72
N LEU A 89 1.39 -1.77 -5.90
CA LEU A 89 0.78 -2.17 -7.17
C LEU A 89 -0.34 -1.20 -7.57
N PRO A 90 -0.40 -0.79 -8.84
CA PRO A 90 -1.43 0.13 -9.31
C PRO A 90 -2.81 -0.54 -9.28
N TYR A 91 -3.81 0.21 -8.85
CA TYR A 91 -5.20 -0.05 -9.20
C TYR A 91 -5.56 0.85 -10.38
N ARG A 92 -6.25 0.31 -11.37
CA ARG A 92 -6.69 1.07 -12.55
C ARG A 92 -8.13 1.51 -12.37
N PHE A 93 -8.33 2.82 -12.18
CA PHE A 93 -9.66 3.43 -12.10
C PHE A 93 -10.30 3.60 -13.49
N GLY A 94 -9.54 3.41 -14.56
CA GLY A 94 -9.95 3.70 -15.92
C GLY A 94 -9.94 5.20 -16.25
N ASN A 95 -9.29 5.99 -15.43
CA ASN A 95 -9.13 7.43 -15.60
C ASN A 95 -7.69 7.84 -15.27
N ALA A 96 -7.03 8.50 -16.22
CA ALA A 96 -5.61 8.84 -16.11
C ALA A 96 -5.29 9.75 -14.91
N LEU A 97 -6.19 10.67 -14.55
CA LEU A 97 -6.00 11.55 -13.40
C LEU A 97 -5.93 10.75 -12.10
N LEU A 98 -6.89 9.86 -11.86
CA LEU A 98 -6.95 9.05 -10.65
C LEU A 98 -5.81 8.01 -10.62
N ASP A 99 -5.53 7.38 -11.76
CA ASP A 99 -4.47 6.37 -11.88
C ASP A 99 -3.12 6.98 -11.51
N GLN A 100 -2.79 8.16 -12.06
CA GLN A 100 -1.54 8.86 -11.76
C GLN A 100 -1.50 9.36 -10.31
N TYR A 101 -2.58 10.01 -9.85
CA TYR A 101 -2.67 10.56 -8.51
C TYR A 101 -2.40 9.51 -7.43
N PHE A 102 -3.12 8.38 -7.45
CA PHE A 102 -2.96 7.36 -6.43
C PHE A 102 -1.63 6.60 -6.54
N GLN A 103 -1.08 6.47 -7.73
CA GLN A 103 0.24 5.89 -7.92
C GLN A 103 1.33 6.75 -7.28
N ASP A 104 1.29 8.07 -7.50
CA ASP A 104 2.24 9.01 -6.93
C ASP A 104 2.03 9.19 -5.42
N TYR A 105 0.79 9.27 -4.97
CA TYR A 105 0.45 9.33 -3.55
C TYR A 105 1.05 8.16 -2.76
N LYS A 106 0.82 6.91 -3.20
CA LYS A 106 1.35 5.72 -2.54
C LYS A 106 2.87 5.70 -2.52
N TYR A 107 3.50 6.01 -3.64
CA TYR A 107 4.95 6.04 -3.73
C TYR A 107 5.55 7.07 -2.78
N GLN A 108 5.04 8.29 -2.78
CA GLN A 108 5.53 9.37 -1.92
C GLN A 108 5.29 9.07 -0.43
N LYS A 109 4.15 8.47 -0.10
CA LYS A 109 3.87 7.99 1.26
C LYS A 109 4.89 6.96 1.73
N VAL A 110 5.26 6.01 0.88
CA VAL A 110 6.23 4.95 1.21
C VAL A 110 7.64 5.50 1.36
N ILE A 111 8.06 6.44 0.52
CA ILE A 111 9.39 7.07 0.64
C ILE A 111 9.43 8.23 1.63
N ASN A 112 8.30 8.54 2.30
CA ASN A 112 8.17 9.66 3.24
C ASN A 112 8.60 11.01 2.67
N LYS A 113 8.22 11.31 1.42
CA LYS A 113 8.53 12.57 0.73
C LYS A 113 7.28 13.10 0.05
N ILE A 114 7.14 14.41 0.04
CA ILE A 114 6.13 15.11 -0.77
C ILE A 114 6.89 15.86 -1.86
N LEU A 115 6.60 15.53 -3.12
CA LEU A 115 7.25 16.14 -4.26
C LEU A 115 6.50 17.40 -4.72
N PRO A 116 7.19 18.46 -5.18
CA PRO A 116 6.54 19.71 -5.60
C PRO A 116 5.49 19.50 -6.69
N GLU A 117 5.75 18.61 -7.64
CA GLU A 117 4.84 18.30 -8.74
C GLU A 117 3.52 17.70 -8.24
N PHE A 118 3.59 16.88 -7.17
CA PHE A 118 2.39 16.31 -6.55
C PHE A 118 1.59 17.39 -5.79
N VAL A 119 2.27 18.31 -5.11
CA VAL A 119 1.61 19.45 -4.45
C VAL A 119 0.86 20.29 -5.48
N SER A 120 1.50 20.63 -6.60
CA SER A 120 0.85 21.39 -7.68
C SER A 120 -0.35 20.66 -8.28
N GLN A 121 -0.29 19.34 -8.42
CA GLN A 121 -1.41 18.53 -8.88
C GLN A 121 -2.58 18.57 -7.88
N VAL A 122 -2.29 18.50 -6.57
CA VAL A 122 -3.32 18.57 -5.52
C VAL A 122 -3.98 19.94 -5.50
N GLU A 123 -3.20 21.03 -5.60
CA GLU A 123 -3.71 22.41 -5.66
C GLU A 123 -4.60 22.62 -6.87
N ASP A 124 -4.17 22.19 -8.06
CA ASP A 124 -4.95 22.26 -9.29
C ASP A 124 -6.30 21.51 -9.15
N GLN A 125 -6.28 20.32 -8.55
CA GLN A 125 -7.50 19.55 -8.32
C GLN A 125 -8.38 20.11 -7.19
N ALA A 126 -7.83 20.83 -6.22
CA ALA A 126 -8.60 21.54 -5.21
C ALA A 126 -9.45 22.67 -5.83
N GLU A 127 -8.94 23.30 -6.89
CA GLU A 127 -9.68 24.32 -7.66
C GLU A 127 -10.68 23.71 -8.64
N LYS A 128 -10.22 22.82 -9.51
CA LYS A 128 -11.01 22.24 -10.61
C LYS A 128 -12.03 21.20 -10.17
N ARG A 129 -11.71 20.41 -9.14
CA ARG A 129 -12.55 19.33 -8.60
C ARG A 129 -13.05 18.33 -9.65
N GLU A 130 -12.20 18.02 -10.63
CA GLU A 130 -12.55 17.11 -11.74
C GLU A 130 -12.97 15.71 -11.25
N TYR A 131 -12.40 15.25 -10.13
CA TYR A 131 -12.75 13.97 -9.51
C TYR A 131 -14.24 13.85 -9.15
N ASN A 132 -14.96 14.97 -8.88
CA ASN A 132 -16.39 14.95 -8.61
C ASN A 132 -17.25 14.52 -9.83
N TYR A 133 -16.69 14.67 -11.02
CA TYR A 133 -17.39 14.29 -12.27
C TYR A 133 -16.94 12.91 -12.78
N ILE A 134 -15.82 12.41 -12.28
CA ILE A 134 -15.25 11.13 -12.69
C ILE A 134 -15.82 9.98 -11.87
N LEU A 135 -16.03 10.20 -10.58
CA LEU A 135 -16.50 9.18 -9.66
C LEU A 135 -18.02 9.22 -9.50
N ALA A 136 -18.61 8.03 -9.37
CA ALA A 136 -20.04 7.90 -9.11
C ALA A 136 -20.40 8.45 -7.71
N PRO A 137 -21.62 8.99 -7.53
CA PRO A 137 -22.10 9.33 -6.20
C PRO A 137 -22.27 8.06 -5.35
N ARG A 138 -22.02 8.17 -4.04
CA ARG A 138 -22.06 7.04 -3.10
C ARG A 138 -23.41 6.31 -3.11
N THR A 139 -24.51 7.05 -3.16
CA THR A 139 -25.88 6.48 -3.19
C THR A 139 -26.07 5.49 -4.33
N SER A 140 -25.59 5.81 -5.54
CA SER A 140 -25.74 4.93 -6.71
C SER A 140 -24.97 3.61 -6.56
N VAL A 141 -23.85 3.62 -5.86
CA VAL A 141 -23.08 2.40 -5.57
C VAL A 141 -23.81 1.55 -4.54
N ILE A 142 -24.31 2.17 -3.46
CA ILE A 142 -25.06 1.47 -2.39
C ILE A 142 -26.35 0.83 -2.93
N GLU A 143 -27.11 1.56 -3.72
CA GLU A 143 -28.36 1.06 -4.32
C GLU A 143 -28.14 -0.13 -5.27
N SER A 144 -26.95 -0.21 -5.87
CA SER A 144 -26.59 -1.30 -6.77
C SER A 144 -26.20 -2.62 -6.08
N LEU A 145 -26.08 -2.63 -4.74
CA LEU A 145 -25.65 -3.81 -3.99
C LEU A 145 -26.81 -4.81 -3.82
N ASN A 146 -26.58 -6.08 -4.17
CA ASN A 146 -27.51 -7.15 -3.87
C ASN A 146 -27.40 -7.54 -2.39
N ARG A 147 -28.48 -7.39 -1.62
CA ARG A 147 -28.51 -7.64 -0.18
C ARG A 147 -28.95 -9.04 0.20
N LYS A 148 -29.63 -9.78 -0.69
CA LYS A 148 -30.35 -10.99 -0.32
C LYS A 148 -29.44 -12.17 0.03
N ASP A 149 -28.25 -12.24 -0.59
CA ASP A 149 -27.35 -13.38 -0.47
C ASP A 149 -25.92 -12.92 -0.12
N ALA A 150 -25.79 -11.75 0.55
CA ALA A 150 -24.52 -11.13 0.82
C ALA A 150 -24.32 -10.93 2.34
N GLN A 151 -23.11 -11.26 2.82
CA GLN A 151 -22.64 -10.87 4.13
C GLN A 151 -21.89 -9.54 4.01
N LEU A 152 -22.27 -8.55 4.81
CA LEU A 152 -21.71 -7.19 4.74
C LEU A 152 -20.67 -6.99 5.83
N TYR A 153 -19.52 -6.43 5.44
CA TYR A 153 -18.45 -6.04 6.34
C TYR A 153 -18.08 -4.59 6.10
N PHE A 154 -18.03 -3.80 7.15
CA PHE A 154 -17.48 -2.44 7.12
C PHE A 154 -16.05 -2.48 7.61
N MET A 155 -15.15 -1.89 6.84
CA MET A 155 -13.76 -1.68 7.24
C MET A 155 -13.52 -0.18 7.34
N ASP A 156 -13.44 0.31 8.57
CA ASP A 156 -13.13 1.72 8.84
C ASP A 156 -11.66 2.03 8.51
N ALA A 157 -11.38 3.30 8.23
CA ALA A 157 -10.05 3.82 7.90
C ALA A 157 -9.34 3.17 6.70
N MET A 158 -10.03 2.43 5.84
CA MET A 158 -9.48 1.82 4.64
C MET A 158 -9.75 2.69 3.41
N GLY A 159 -8.70 3.33 2.89
CA GLY A 159 -8.80 4.16 1.69
C GLY A 159 -8.59 3.37 0.39
N VAL A 160 -8.90 4.01 -0.74
CA VAL A 160 -8.76 3.44 -2.09
C VAL A 160 -7.31 3.15 -2.48
N GLU A 161 -6.33 3.69 -1.78
CA GLU A 161 -4.92 3.38 -1.96
C GLU A 161 -4.58 1.91 -1.70
N TYR A 162 -5.42 1.20 -0.93
CA TYR A 162 -5.26 -0.23 -0.64
C TYR A 162 -5.85 -1.15 -1.71
N LEU A 163 -6.54 -0.65 -2.74
CA LEU A 163 -7.21 -1.50 -3.73
C LEU A 163 -6.27 -2.44 -4.47
N GLY A 164 -5.06 -1.97 -4.80
CA GLY A 164 -4.03 -2.85 -5.40
C GLY A 164 -3.63 -4.01 -4.50
N TYR A 165 -3.47 -3.73 -3.20
CA TYR A 165 -3.18 -4.75 -2.19
C TYR A 165 -4.34 -5.73 -2.01
N ILE A 166 -5.58 -5.22 -1.89
CA ILE A 166 -6.78 -6.05 -1.75
C ILE A 166 -6.94 -7.01 -2.95
N LEU A 167 -6.75 -6.52 -4.17
CA LEU A 167 -6.82 -7.35 -5.36
C LEU A 167 -5.71 -8.43 -5.39
N SER A 168 -4.53 -8.10 -4.90
CA SER A 168 -3.44 -9.07 -4.79
C SER A 168 -3.81 -10.19 -3.80
N VAL A 169 -4.29 -9.83 -2.62
CA VAL A 169 -4.72 -10.80 -1.60
C VAL A 169 -5.89 -11.67 -2.12
N CYS A 170 -6.88 -11.06 -2.79
CA CYS A 170 -7.98 -11.81 -3.39
C CYS A 170 -7.48 -12.83 -4.41
N ARG A 171 -6.51 -12.46 -5.23
CA ARG A 171 -5.91 -13.37 -6.22
C ARG A 171 -5.17 -14.53 -5.54
N ASP A 172 -4.38 -14.24 -4.51
CA ASP A 172 -3.61 -15.23 -3.77
C ASP A 172 -4.54 -16.25 -3.06
N LEU A 173 -5.74 -15.78 -2.67
CA LEU A 173 -6.78 -16.62 -2.05
C LEU A 173 -7.76 -17.23 -3.07
N ASN A 174 -7.55 -17.05 -4.37
CA ASN A 174 -8.46 -17.48 -5.45
C ASN A 174 -9.88 -16.90 -5.31
N LEU A 175 -10.01 -15.67 -4.82
CA LEU A 175 -11.26 -14.93 -4.71
C LEU A 175 -11.47 -13.99 -5.91
N ILE A 176 -12.72 -13.88 -6.35
CA ILE A 176 -13.11 -12.90 -7.37
C ILE A 176 -13.56 -11.62 -6.65
N ALA A 177 -12.89 -10.51 -6.93
CA ALA A 177 -13.25 -9.20 -6.41
C ALA A 177 -13.91 -8.35 -7.49
N SER A 178 -15.10 -7.80 -7.19
CA SER A 178 -15.74 -6.75 -7.97
C SER A 178 -15.70 -5.45 -7.18
N ILE A 179 -15.03 -4.43 -7.71
CA ILE A 179 -14.79 -3.18 -7.01
C ILE A 179 -15.53 -2.04 -7.66
N LYS A 180 -16.27 -1.27 -6.87
CA LYS A 180 -16.88 -0.01 -7.28
C LYS A 180 -16.34 1.11 -6.39
N VAL A 181 -15.89 2.19 -6.99
CA VAL A 181 -15.35 3.37 -6.30
C VAL A 181 -16.32 4.52 -6.44
N CYS A 182 -16.53 5.26 -5.36
CA CYS A 182 -17.41 6.42 -5.33
C CYS A 182 -16.80 7.59 -4.53
N VAL A 183 -17.38 8.77 -4.66
CA VAL A 183 -17.03 9.93 -3.85
C VAL A 183 -17.54 9.74 -2.42
N SER A 184 -16.73 10.14 -1.44
CA SER A 184 -17.15 10.27 -0.03
C SER A 184 -17.37 11.73 0.34
N GLU A 185 -18.22 11.97 1.33
CA GLU A 185 -18.38 13.28 1.93
C GLU A 185 -17.11 13.72 2.68
N LEU A 186 -16.80 15.02 2.61
CA LEU A 186 -15.68 15.58 3.36
C LEU A 186 -16.16 16.28 4.64
N PRO A 187 -15.48 16.13 5.75
CA PRO A 187 -14.35 15.22 5.98
C PRO A 187 -14.79 13.76 5.89
N SER A 188 -13.89 12.89 5.43
CA SER A 188 -14.15 11.46 5.24
C SER A 188 -14.19 10.67 6.55
N ILE A 189 -15.05 11.10 7.47
CA ILE A 189 -15.30 10.46 8.78
C ILE A 189 -16.63 9.71 8.76
N THR A 190 -16.74 8.66 9.57
CA THR A 190 -17.91 7.79 9.63
C THR A 190 -19.21 8.55 9.90
N SER A 191 -19.18 9.57 10.78
CA SER A 191 -20.37 10.38 11.12
C SER A 191 -20.93 11.20 9.95
N ARG A 192 -20.13 11.50 8.92
CA ARG A 192 -20.55 12.17 7.69
C ARG A 192 -20.93 11.20 6.57
N ASN A 193 -20.52 9.93 6.69
CA ASN A 193 -20.68 8.88 5.68
C ASN A 193 -21.50 7.69 6.22
N LYS A 194 -22.51 7.98 7.03
CA LYS A 194 -23.26 6.96 7.78
C LYS A 194 -24.42 6.31 7.00
N GLU A 195 -24.65 6.67 5.75
CA GLU A 195 -25.69 6.04 4.93
C GLU A 195 -25.49 4.53 4.79
N PHE A 196 -24.25 4.07 4.81
CA PHE A 196 -23.97 2.63 4.88
C PHE A 196 -24.57 1.99 6.13
N LEU A 197 -24.53 2.68 7.27
CA LEU A 197 -25.07 2.19 8.54
C LEU A 197 -26.60 2.19 8.55
N GLU A 198 -27.19 3.25 7.99
CA GLU A 198 -28.66 3.41 7.93
C GLU A 198 -29.29 2.44 6.92
N LEU A 199 -28.63 2.18 5.82
CA LEU A 199 -29.12 1.28 4.77
C LEU A 199 -28.84 -0.20 5.05
N PHE A 200 -27.93 -0.51 5.95
CA PHE A 200 -27.51 -1.85 6.31
C PHE A 200 -27.56 -2.05 7.83
N ALA A 201 -28.76 -1.97 8.40
CA ALA A 201 -28.98 -2.14 9.84
C ALA A 201 -28.39 -3.46 10.40
N ASP A 202 -28.24 -4.48 9.54
CA ASP A 202 -27.68 -5.79 9.89
C ASP A 202 -26.18 -5.90 9.60
N ALA A 203 -25.52 -4.83 9.20
CA ALA A 203 -24.08 -4.84 8.93
C ALA A 203 -23.28 -5.09 10.21
N ARG A 204 -22.25 -5.92 10.10
CA ARG A 204 -21.31 -6.17 11.19
C ARG A 204 -20.07 -5.27 11.03
N TYR A 205 -19.60 -4.74 12.14
CA TYR A 205 -18.39 -3.93 12.23
C TYR A 205 -17.17 -4.79 12.53
#